data_a3d1e0ff2926df25287d1400b4420cca
#
_entry.id   a3d1e0ff2926df25287d1400b4420cca
#
_cell.length_a   1.000
_cell.length_b   1.000
_cell.length_c   1.000
_cell.angle_alpha   90.00
_cell.angle_beta   90.00
_cell.angle_gamma   90.00
#
_symmetry.space_group_name_H-M   'P 1'
#
loop_
_entity.id
_entity.type
_entity.pdbx_description
1 polymer ?
#
loop_
_entity_poly.entity_id
_entity_poly.type
_entity_poly.pdbx_seq_one_letter_code
_entity_poly.pdbx_strand_id
1 'polypeptide(L)'
;MATKKITELNALSATPDSADILAIVDAPGGSAETKKITVSNLLGDAVTVSSGAVDIGGNTLLNFDASVNEQTGTSYTLVAADLGKIVKFTNGSAITVTLPNNLGLGFTCTVIQYGAGQITFSVSSSTLYNRQSHTKTAGQYGVVSLISCVADVFVLAGD
;
A
#
# COMPACT_ATOMS: atom_id res chain seq x y z
N MET A 1 40.91 -28.64 -6.73
CA MET A 1 39.85 -27.81 -7.35
C MET A 1 40.47 -26.52 -7.84
N ALA A 2 40.25 -26.15 -9.09
CA ALA A 2 40.70 -24.85 -9.59
C ALA A 2 39.90 -23.73 -8.98
N THR A 3 40.54 -22.78 -8.35
CA THR A 3 39.89 -21.57 -7.81
C THR A 3 39.57 -20.62 -8.95
N LYS A 4 38.29 -20.38 -9.23
CA LYS A 4 37.88 -19.34 -10.18
C LYS A 4 37.96 -17.97 -9.51
N LYS A 5 38.45 -16.97 -10.26
CA LYS A 5 38.37 -15.56 -9.86
C LYS A 5 36.90 -15.09 -9.93
N ILE A 6 36.54 -14.09 -9.14
CA ILE A 6 35.17 -13.51 -9.15
C ILE A 6 34.81 -13.03 -10.57
N THR A 7 35.78 -12.52 -11.33
CA THR A 7 35.58 -12.07 -12.72
C THR A 7 35.30 -13.21 -13.71
N GLU A 8 35.46 -14.46 -13.29
CA GLU A 8 35.25 -15.67 -14.12
C GLU A 8 33.92 -16.35 -13.79
N LEU A 9 33.13 -15.76 -12.90
CA LEU A 9 31.78 -16.24 -12.57
C LEU A 9 30.80 -15.82 -13.65
N ASN A 10 29.91 -16.73 -14.03
CA ASN A 10 28.82 -16.40 -14.94
C ASN A 10 27.82 -15.46 -14.24
N ALA A 11 27.25 -14.55 -15.03
CA ALA A 11 26.15 -13.73 -14.53
C ALA A 11 24.96 -14.60 -14.09
N LEU A 12 24.27 -14.21 -13.03
CA LEU A 12 23.01 -14.83 -12.64
C LEU A 12 22.00 -14.68 -13.78
N SER A 13 21.46 -15.81 -14.25
CA SER A 13 20.47 -15.86 -15.32
C SER A 13 19.02 -15.87 -14.82
N ALA A 14 18.81 -15.87 -13.50
CA ALA A 14 17.51 -15.90 -12.85
C ALA A 14 17.44 -14.89 -11.70
N THR A 15 16.24 -14.56 -11.28
CA THR A 15 16.03 -13.75 -10.08
C THR A 15 16.60 -14.46 -8.86
N PRO A 16 17.45 -13.79 -8.03
CA PRO A 16 18.02 -14.42 -6.85
C PRO A 16 16.91 -14.92 -5.89
N ASP A 17 17.08 -16.12 -5.36
CA ASP A 17 16.26 -16.66 -4.29
C ASP A 17 16.78 -16.14 -2.93
N SER A 18 15.92 -16.13 -1.91
CA SER A 18 16.29 -15.73 -0.55
C SER A 18 17.39 -16.62 0.07
N ALA A 19 17.58 -17.83 -0.44
CA ALA A 19 18.61 -18.76 -0.06
C ALA A 19 19.90 -18.62 -0.87
N ASP A 20 19.89 -17.83 -1.94
CA ASP A 20 21.08 -17.59 -2.75
C ASP A 20 22.16 -16.88 -1.94
N ILE A 21 23.40 -17.23 -2.23
CA ILE A 21 24.57 -16.81 -1.48
C ILE A 21 25.49 -15.99 -2.38
N LEU A 22 25.79 -14.78 -1.95
CA LEU A 22 26.84 -13.97 -2.56
C LEU A 22 28.18 -14.27 -1.87
N ALA A 23 29.19 -14.67 -2.65
CA ALA A 23 30.55 -14.81 -2.15
C ALA A 23 31.22 -13.44 -2.11
N ILE A 24 31.70 -13.01 -0.95
CA ILE A 24 32.47 -11.80 -0.78
C ILE A 24 33.89 -12.16 -0.27
N VAL A 25 34.88 -11.37 -0.66
CA VAL A 25 36.24 -11.46 -0.09
C VAL A 25 36.32 -10.36 0.96
N ASP A 26 36.46 -10.78 2.21
CA ASP A 26 36.69 -9.88 3.33
C ASP A 26 38.15 -9.89 3.73
N ALA A 27 38.84 -8.76 3.62
CA ALA A 27 40.24 -8.61 3.98
C ALA A 27 40.52 -7.32 4.77
N PRO A 28 39.81 -7.02 5.86
CA PRO A 28 40.09 -5.85 6.68
C PRO A 28 41.32 -6.09 7.56
N GLY A 29 42.52 -5.96 6.98
CA GLY A 29 43.82 -6.03 7.70
C GLY A 29 44.33 -7.42 8.05
N GLY A 30 43.82 -8.48 7.41
CA GLY A 30 44.23 -9.86 7.61
C GLY A 30 44.41 -10.67 6.31
N SER A 31 44.51 -11.99 6.43
CA SER A 31 44.47 -12.88 5.25
C SER A 31 43.06 -12.80 4.63
N ALA A 32 43.01 -12.65 3.32
CA ALA A 32 41.74 -12.61 2.60
C ALA A 32 41.00 -13.93 2.76
N GLU A 33 39.79 -13.87 3.26
CA GLU A 33 38.87 -15.00 3.39
C GLU A 33 37.65 -14.82 2.49
N THR A 34 37.21 -15.90 1.85
CA THR A 34 35.94 -15.88 1.13
C THR A 34 34.84 -16.19 2.12
N LYS A 35 33.96 -15.22 2.37
CA LYS A 35 32.80 -15.39 3.21
C LYS A 35 31.54 -15.42 2.36
N LYS A 36 30.54 -16.14 2.82
CA LYS A 36 29.21 -16.12 2.23
C LYS A 36 28.36 -15.08 2.92
N ILE A 37 27.61 -14.33 2.14
CA ILE A 37 26.57 -13.44 2.65
C ILE A 37 25.24 -13.84 2.02
N THR A 38 24.20 -13.95 2.83
CA THR A 38 22.83 -14.13 2.31
C THR A 38 22.30 -12.80 1.79
N VAL A 39 21.32 -12.84 0.91
CA VAL A 39 20.65 -11.62 0.42
C VAL A 39 20.08 -10.80 1.56
N SER A 40 19.54 -11.46 2.60
CA SER A 40 19.06 -10.78 3.82
C SER A 40 20.16 -10.03 4.57
N ASN A 41 21.37 -10.60 4.64
CA ASN A 41 22.51 -9.95 5.29
C ASN A 41 23.16 -8.86 4.42
N LEU A 42 23.03 -8.98 3.09
CA LEU A 42 23.51 -7.94 2.15
C LEU A 42 22.71 -6.65 2.28
N LEU A 43 21.40 -6.76 2.50
CA LEU A 43 20.54 -5.60 2.73
C LEU A 43 20.71 -5.03 4.13
N GLY A 44 21.34 -5.80 5.05
CA GLY A 44 21.68 -5.38 6.41
C GLY A 44 20.48 -4.77 7.14
N ASP A 45 20.77 -3.84 8.03
CA ASP A 45 19.75 -3.05 8.74
C ASP A 45 19.09 -1.98 7.84
N ALA A 46 19.50 -1.89 6.56
CA ALA A 46 18.97 -0.90 5.64
C ALA A 46 17.50 -1.15 5.27
N VAL A 47 17.07 -2.44 5.28
CA VAL A 47 15.67 -2.80 5.09
C VAL A 47 15.34 -3.98 5.99
N THR A 48 14.59 -3.75 7.04
CA THR A 48 14.03 -4.82 7.88
C THR A 48 12.52 -4.92 7.65
N VAL A 49 12.02 -6.16 7.53
CA VAL A 49 10.58 -6.43 7.54
C VAL A 49 10.25 -7.10 8.87
N SER A 50 9.64 -6.35 9.76
CA SER A 50 9.21 -6.86 11.06
C SER A 50 7.72 -6.59 11.23
N SER A 51 6.96 -7.62 11.59
CA SER A 51 5.52 -7.51 11.87
C SER A 51 4.70 -6.82 10.76
N GLY A 52 5.09 -7.02 9.49
CA GLY A 52 4.42 -6.42 8.33
C GLY A 52 4.80 -4.97 8.02
N ALA A 53 5.75 -4.39 8.75
CA ALA A 53 6.32 -3.08 8.44
C ALA A 53 7.67 -3.23 7.72
N VAL A 54 7.93 -2.38 6.75
CA VAL A 54 9.24 -2.22 6.10
C VAL A 54 9.95 -1.03 6.73
N ASP A 55 11.02 -1.28 7.49
CA ASP A 55 11.92 -0.25 7.98
C ASP A 55 13.07 -0.08 7.00
N ILE A 56 13.25 1.12 6.50
CA ILE A 56 14.31 1.50 5.54
C ILE A 56 15.45 2.28 6.19
N GLY A 57 15.62 2.13 7.53
CA GLY A 57 16.76 2.70 8.24
C GLY A 57 16.85 4.23 8.19
N GLY A 58 15.72 4.92 8.27
CA GLY A 58 15.66 6.38 8.23
C GLY A 58 15.76 7.01 6.83
N ASN A 59 15.84 6.19 5.78
CA ASN A 59 15.75 6.70 4.41
C ASN A 59 14.31 7.02 4.05
N THR A 60 14.12 7.88 3.05
CA THR A 60 12.80 8.26 2.56
C THR A 60 12.40 7.41 1.36
N LEU A 61 11.19 6.85 1.38
CA LEU A 61 10.57 6.31 0.17
C LEU A 61 10.16 7.49 -0.71
N LEU A 62 10.76 7.60 -1.88
CA LEU A 62 10.39 8.59 -2.90
C LEU A 62 9.37 7.98 -3.87
N ASN A 63 8.54 8.83 -4.46
CA ASN A 63 7.49 8.44 -5.43
C ASN A 63 6.42 7.52 -4.83
N PHE A 64 6.01 7.80 -3.58
CA PHE A 64 4.91 7.11 -2.95
C PHE A 64 3.57 7.79 -3.33
N ASP A 65 3.12 7.55 -4.55
CA ASP A 65 1.88 8.12 -5.07
C ASP A 65 0.67 7.29 -4.64
N ALA A 66 -0.41 7.95 -4.25
CA ALA A 66 -1.68 7.28 -4.01
C ALA A 66 -2.24 6.75 -5.34
N SER A 67 -2.41 5.45 -5.45
CA SER A 67 -2.99 4.85 -6.65
C SER A 67 -4.47 5.21 -6.79
N VAL A 68 -4.94 5.38 -8.05
CA VAL A 68 -6.33 5.68 -8.35
C VAL A 68 -7.09 4.39 -8.68
N ASN A 69 -8.18 4.14 -7.96
CA ASN A 69 -9.16 3.11 -8.27
C ASN A 69 -10.36 3.77 -8.95
N GLU A 70 -10.45 3.64 -10.27
CA GLU A 70 -11.55 4.23 -11.05
C GLU A 70 -12.76 3.30 -11.09
N GLN A 71 -13.93 3.81 -10.74
CA GLN A 71 -15.21 3.13 -10.72
C GLN A 71 -16.19 3.81 -11.68
N THR A 72 -16.69 3.03 -12.64
CA THR A 72 -17.64 3.50 -13.67
C THR A 72 -19.08 3.04 -13.41
N GLY A 73 -19.28 2.16 -12.44
CA GLY A 73 -20.59 1.62 -12.05
C GLY A 73 -21.44 2.58 -11.21
N THR A 74 -22.67 2.18 -10.93
CA THR A 74 -23.60 2.89 -10.04
C THR A 74 -23.57 2.35 -8.61
N SER A 75 -22.79 1.31 -8.33
CA SER A 75 -22.60 0.74 -7.01
C SER A 75 -21.16 0.25 -6.84
N TYR A 76 -20.61 0.40 -5.64
CA TYR A 76 -19.31 -0.11 -5.27
C TYR A 76 -19.27 -0.42 -3.77
N THR A 77 -18.70 -1.55 -3.42
CA THR A 77 -18.40 -1.87 -2.02
C THR A 77 -16.91 -1.69 -1.79
N LEU A 78 -16.52 -0.86 -0.82
CA LEU A 78 -15.12 -0.68 -0.46
C LEU A 78 -14.50 -2.02 -0.05
N VAL A 79 -13.26 -2.21 -0.41
CA VAL A 79 -12.47 -3.41 -0.10
C VAL A 79 -11.16 -3.03 0.59
N ALA A 80 -10.55 -3.98 1.30
CA ALA A 80 -9.28 -3.73 2.00
C ALA A 80 -8.16 -3.21 1.08
N ALA A 81 -8.20 -3.60 -0.20
CA ALA A 81 -7.26 -3.11 -1.21
C ALA A 81 -7.42 -1.60 -1.55
N ASP A 82 -8.48 -0.93 -1.08
CA ASP A 82 -8.65 0.52 -1.24
C ASP A 82 -7.91 1.35 -0.20
N LEU A 83 -7.26 0.70 0.76
CA LEU A 83 -6.43 1.38 1.76
C LEU A 83 -5.41 2.31 1.10
N GLY A 84 -5.43 3.57 1.49
CA GLY A 84 -4.52 4.62 0.99
C GLY A 84 -4.80 5.08 -0.45
N LYS A 85 -5.85 4.58 -1.11
CA LYS A 85 -6.15 4.93 -2.50
C LYS A 85 -7.09 6.12 -2.64
N ILE A 86 -7.09 6.66 -3.85
CA ILE A 86 -8.13 7.55 -4.35
C ILE A 86 -9.14 6.70 -5.13
N VAL A 87 -10.37 6.59 -4.61
CA VAL A 87 -11.48 5.91 -5.31
C VAL A 87 -12.27 6.95 -6.08
N LYS A 88 -12.09 6.95 -7.41
CA LYS A 88 -12.68 7.97 -8.32
C LYS A 88 -13.91 7.41 -9.02
N PHE A 89 -15.06 8.06 -8.87
CA PHE A 89 -16.31 7.69 -9.51
C PHE A 89 -16.62 8.59 -10.69
N THR A 90 -16.83 8.00 -11.88
CA THR A 90 -17.02 8.75 -13.14
C THR A 90 -18.44 8.63 -13.70
N ASN A 91 -19.33 7.85 -13.08
CA ASN A 91 -20.69 7.67 -13.56
C ASN A 91 -21.53 8.95 -13.45
N GLY A 92 -22.41 9.17 -14.44
CA GLY A 92 -23.35 10.30 -14.44
C GLY A 92 -24.65 10.06 -13.67
N SER A 93 -24.97 8.81 -13.35
CA SER A 93 -26.14 8.41 -12.54
C SER A 93 -25.76 8.28 -11.08
N ALA A 94 -26.76 8.39 -10.18
CA ALA A 94 -26.56 8.25 -8.75
C ALA A 94 -25.81 6.97 -8.38
N ILE A 95 -24.88 7.08 -7.45
CA ILE A 95 -23.94 6.03 -7.06
C ILE A 95 -24.15 5.69 -5.60
N THR A 96 -24.13 4.40 -5.28
CA THR A 96 -24.10 3.91 -3.90
C THR A 96 -22.74 3.31 -3.57
N VAL A 97 -22.06 3.86 -2.58
CA VAL A 97 -20.83 3.30 -2.02
C VAL A 97 -21.15 2.63 -0.70
N THR A 98 -20.94 1.32 -0.64
CA THR A 98 -21.18 0.52 0.57
C THR A 98 -19.92 0.44 1.42
N LEU A 99 -20.06 0.75 2.70
CA LEU A 99 -19.04 0.63 3.74
C LEU A 99 -19.27 -0.69 4.48
N PRO A 100 -18.49 -1.75 4.18
CA PRO A 100 -18.64 -3.02 4.87
C PRO A 100 -18.02 -2.97 6.26
N ASN A 101 -18.33 -3.94 7.11
CA ASN A 101 -17.46 -4.28 8.23
C ASN A 101 -16.16 -4.94 7.69
N ASN A 102 -15.17 -5.18 8.51
CA ASN A 102 -13.94 -5.92 8.18
C ASN A 102 -12.88 -5.20 7.32
N LEU A 103 -12.95 -3.90 7.12
CA LEU A 103 -11.86 -3.16 6.47
C LEU A 103 -10.66 -2.93 7.39
N GLY A 104 -10.85 -3.17 8.68
CA GLY A 104 -9.80 -3.08 9.69
C GLY A 104 -9.62 -1.67 10.27
N LEU A 105 -8.93 -1.66 11.40
CA LEU A 105 -8.51 -0.44 12.07
C LEU A 105 -7.44 0.27 11.25
N GLY A 106 -7.54 1.59 11.13
CA GLY A 106 -6.60 2.41 10.36
C GLY A 106 -6.92 2.47 8.87
N PHE A 107 -8.00 1.84 8.40
CA PHE A 107 -8.41 1.99 7.00
C PHE A 107 -8.70 3.46 6.70
N THR A 108 -8.15 3.95 5.62
CA THR A 108 -8.39 5.30 5.09
C THR A 108 -8.37 5.27 3.58
N CYS A 109 -9.28 6.00 2.95
CA CYS A 109 -9.25 6.26 1.51
C CYS A 109 -9.87 7.61 1.20
N THR A 110 -9.55 8.16 0.04
CA THR A 110 -10.18 9.37 -0.49
C THR A 110 -11.17 8.97 -1.56
N VAL A 111 -12.40 9.45 -1.48
CA VAL A 111 -13.45 9.23 -2.49
C VAL A 111 -13.70 10.52 -3.24
N ILE A 112 -13.71 10.46 -4.58
CA ILE A 112 -13.97 11.60 -5.45
C ILE A 112 -15.19 11.33 -6.33
N GLN A 113 -16.18 12.20 -6.25
CA GLN A 113 -17.26 12.27 -7.23
C GLN A 113 -16.77 13.04 -8.45
N TYR A 114 -16.19 12.36 -9.43
CA TYR A 114 -15.69 13.00 -10.66
C TYR A 114 -16.79 13.17 -11.70
N GLY A 115 -17.72 12.20 -11.77
CA GLY A 115 -18.91 12.27 -12.64
C GLY A 115 -20.04 13.11 -12.03
N ALA A 116 -21.11 13.31 -12.80
CA ALA A 116 -22.30 14.04 -12.36
C ALA A 116 -23.15 13.27 -11.32
N GLY A 117 -23.00 11.93 -11.25
CA GLY A 117 -23.77 11.09 -10.34
C GLY A 117 -23.39 11.29 -8.88
N GLN A 118 -24.32 11.76 -8.07
CA GLN A 118 -24.08 11.98 -6.63
C GLN A 118 -23.79 10.65 -5.92
N ILE A 119 -22.76 10.64 -5.10
CA ILE A 119 -22.39 9.48 -4.28
C ILE A 119 -23.20 9.52 -2.97
N THR A 120 -23.83 8.39 -2.65
CA THR A 120 -24.43 8.12 -1.35
C THR A 120 -23.65 7.01 -0.65
N PHE A 121 -23.23 7.23 0.58
CA PHE A 121 -22.59 6.23 1.41
C PHE A 121 -23.64 5.43 2.18
N SER A 122 -23.58 4.11 2.08
CA SER A 122 -24.45 3.16 2.77
C SER A 122 -23.60 2.24 3.64
N VAL A 123 -24.08 1.90 4.81
CA VAL A 123 -23.39 1.00 5.74
C VAL A 123 -23.92 -0.43 5.62
N SER A 124 -23.03 -1.42 5.75
CA SER A 124 -23.39 -2.83 5.84
C SER A 124 -22.68 -3.46 7.03
N SER A 125 -23.40 -3.61 8.13
CA SER A 125 -22.84 -4.09 9.42
C SER A 125 -21.68 -3.23 9.95
N SER A 126 -21.68 -1.95 9.61
CA SER A 126 -20.73 -0.94 10.06
C SER A 126 -21.47 0.32 10.50
N THR A 127 -20.76 1.31 11.01
CA THR A 127 -21.32 2.60 11.43
C THR A 127 -20.63 3.73 10.68
N LEU A 128 -21.40 4.72 10.25
CA LEU A 128 -20.86 5.93 9.62
C LEU A 128 -21.19 7.15 10.47
N TYR A 129 -20.17 7.90 10.82
CA TYR A 129 -20.29 9.21 11.47
C TYR A 129 -19.83 10.30 10.52
N ASN A 130 -20.57 11.39 10.51
CA ASN A 130 -20.18 12.65 9.91
C ASN A 130 -20.62 13.77 10.86
N ARG A 131 -19.85 14.81 11.00
CA ARG A 131 -20.12 15.92 11.92
C ARG A 131 -21.51 16.57 11.69
N GLN A 132 -21.96 16.60 10.44
CA GLN A 132 -23.22 17.21 10.02
C GLN A 132 -24.30 16.17 9.66
N SER A 133 -24.04 14.89 9.96
CA SER A 133 -24.89 13.77 9.59
C SER A 133 -25.07 13.60 8.07
N HIS A 134 -24.16 14.11 7.27
CA HIS A 134 -24.17 13.92 5.83
C HIS A 134 -23.73 12.49 5.48
N THR A 135 -24.43 11.90 4.52
CA THR A 135 -24.14 10.58 3.96
C THR A 135 -23.94 10.62 2.45
N LYS A 136 -23.79 11.83 1.90
CA LYS A 136 -23.65 12.06 0.45
C LYS A 136 -22.56 13.09 0.20
N THR A 137 -21.98 13.03 -1.00
CA THR A 137 -21.16 14.13 -1.53
C THR A 137 -22.04 15.33 -1.87
N ALA A 138 -21.50 16.54 -1.77
CA ALA A 138 -22.26 17.77 -2.11
C ALA A 138 -22.59 17.84 -3.61
N GLY A 139 -21.72 17.33 -4.48
CA GLY A 139 -21.94 17.35 -5.92
C GLY A 139 -20.70 16.91 -6.71
N GLN A 140 -20.74 17.18 -8.00
CA GLN A 140 -19.61 16.87 -8.90
C GLN A 140 -18.35 17.58 -8.44
N TYR A 141 -17.24 16.84 -8.48
CA TYR A 141 -15.92 17.20 -7.94
C TYR A 141 -15.83 17.24 -6.42
N GLY A 142 -16.90 16.82 -5.72
CA GLY A 142 -16.86 16.62 -4.28
C GLY A 142 -15.80 15.60 -3.87
N VAL A 143 -15.06 15.91 -2.83
CA VAL A 143 -13.98 15.07 -2.28
C VAL A 143 -14.25 14.81 -0.82
N VAL A 144 -14.27 13.53 -0.44
CA VAL A 144 -14.43 13.12 0.95
C VAL A 144 -13.35 12.13 1.35
N SER A 145 -12.95 12.19 2.60
CA SER A 145 -12.08 11.19 3.23
C SER A 145 -12.89 10.27 4.12
N LEU A 146 -12.64 8.99 4.02
CA LEU A 146 -13.16 7.96 4.92
C LEU A 146 -12.03 7.46 5.80
N ILE A 147 -12.24 7.46 7.11
CA ILE A 147 -11.25 7.07 8.11
C ILE A 147 -11.90 6.11 9.10
N SER A 148 -11.28 4.96 9.34
CA SER A 148 -11.69 4.00 10.38
C SER A 148 -10.66 4.02 11.52
N CYS A 149 -10.97 4.69 12.62
CA CYS A 149 -10.14 4.72 13.83
C CYS A 149 -10.71 3.83 14.96
N VAL A 150 -11.84 3.21 14.74
CA VAL A 150 -12.45 2.16 15.58
C VAL A 150 -12.93 1.05 14.66
N ALA A 151 -12.86 -0.21 15.09
CA ALA A 151 -13.31 -1.34 14.26
C ALA A 151 -14.76 -1.13 13.79
N ASP A 152 -14.97 -1.30 12.49
CA ASP A 152 -16.28 -1.18 11.81
C ASP A 152 -16.99 0.18 11.98
N VAL A 153 -16.23 1.21 12.35
CA VAL A 153 -16.73 2.58 12.50
C VAL A 153 -15.96 3.50 11.55
N PHE A 154 -16.67 4.17 10.69
CA PHE A 154 -16.13 5.13 9.73
C PHE A 154 -16.49 6.56 10.10
N VAL A 155 -15.53 7.44 9.94
CA VAL A 155 -15.74 8.89 9.96
C VAL A 155 -15.62 9.41 8.55
N LEU A 156 -16.66 10.06 8.07
CA LEU A 156 -16.69 10.77 6.79
C LEU A 156 -16.34 12.23 7.05
N ALA A 157 -15.30 12.72 6.41
CA ALA A 157 -14.87 14.10 6.46
C ALA A 157 -14.69 14.65 5.04
N GLY A 158 -14.98 15.91 4.88
CA GLY A 158 -14.92 16.60 3.58
C GLY A 158 -16.28 17.15 3.17
N ASP A 159 -16.39 17.46 1.91
CA ASP A 159 -17.46 18.14 1.19
C ASP A 159 -18.87 17.59 1.42
#